data_f19719c78ae69a4173cdf331524e7d3d
#
_entry.id   f19719c78ae69a4173cdf331524e7d3d
#
_cell.length_a   1.000
_cell.length_b   1.000
_cell.length_c   1.000
_cell.angle_alpha   90.00
_cell.angle_beta   90.00
_cell.angle_gamma   90.00
#
_symmetry.space_group_name_H-M   'P 1'
#
loop_
_entity.id
_entity.type
_entity.pdbx_description
1 polymer ?
#
loop_
_entity_poly.entity_id
_entity_poly.type
_entity_poly.pdbx_seq_one_letter_code
_entity_poly.pdbx_strand_id
1 'polypeptide(L)'
;MHDIPLNDTQRIFADKNHNLVYKFLHEKNLPASEYYDIVIFGYLRAVQRYLTDPNLAGYSFATVAWRAMEGEEANPRRTDKR
;
A
#
# COMPACT_ATOMS: atom_id res chain seq x y z
N MET A 1 3.24 -13.50 -4.91
CA MET A 1 2.87 -12.98 -4.20
C MET A 1 3.46 -12.10 -3.31
N HIS A 2 2.87 -11.63 -2.44
CA HIS A 2 3.32 -10.58 -1.74
C HIS A 2 3.90 -11.06 -0.53
N ASP A 3 5.04 -11.45 -0.52
CA ASP A 3 5.62 -12.01 0.62
C ASP A 3 6.31 -11.02 1.47
N ILE A 4 5.64 -9.98 1.85
CA ILE A 4 6.18 -9.03 2.79
C ILE A 4 5.89 -9.56 4.18
N PRO A 5 6.90 -9.95 4.94
CA PRO A 5 6.66 -10.55 6.25
C PRO A 5 6.24 -9.48 7.25
N LEU A 6 5.06 -9.64 7.78
CA LEU A 6 4.53 -8.73 8.77
C LEU A 6 4.43 -9.45 10.10
N ASN A 7 4.80 -8.76 11.18
CA ASN A 7 4.60 -9.32 12.50
C ASN A 7 3.13 -9.12 12.88
N ASP A 8 2.73 -9.61 14.05
CA ASP A 8 1.32 -9.55 14.45
C ASP A 8 0.80 -8.14 14.55
N THR A 9 1.60 -7.24 15.10
CA THR A 9 1.19 -5.85 15.22
C THR A 9 0.96 -5.23 13.85
N GLN A 10 1.85 -5.51 12.93
CA GLN A 10 1.74 -4.99 11.58
C GLN A 10 0.53 -5.57 10.86
N ARG A 11 0.25 -6.84 11.09
CA ARG A 11 -0.89 -7.48 10.48
C ARG A 11 -2.19 -6.88 10.97
N ILE A 12 -2.31 -6.67 12.27
CA ILE A 12 -3.51 -6.07 12.84
C ILE A 12 -3.70 -4.67 12.29
N PHE A 13 -2.61 -3.92 12.21
CA PHE A 13 -2.67 -2.56 11.70
C PHE A 13 -3.08 -2.55 10.23
N ALA A 14 -2.55 -3.48 9.45
CA ALA A 14 -2.88 -3.58 8.04
C ALA A 14 -4.36 -3.92 7.84
N ASP A 15 -4.89 -4.81 8.66
CA ASP A 15 -6.28 -5.19 8.57
C ASP A 15 -7.20 -4.05 8.92
N LYS A 16 -6.83 -3.30 9.95
CA LYS A 16 -7.64 -2.19 10.38
C LYS A 16 -7.76 -1.10 9.34
N ASN A 17 -6.73 -0.91 8.57
CA ASN A 17 -6.69 0.18 7.59
C ASN A 17 -6.83 -0.28 6.15
N HIS A 18 -7.21 -1.53 5.97
CA HIS A 18 -7.24 -2.11 4.63
C HIS A 18 -8.18 -1.40 3.66
N ASN A 19 -9.18 -0.73 4.19
CA ASN A 19 -10.08 0.04 3.35
C ASN A 19 -9.36 1.07 2.49
N LEU A 20 -8.18 1.51 2.91
CA LEU A 20 -7.42 2.47 2.14
C LEU A 20 -7.08 1.96 0.76
N VAL A 21 -6.88 0.65 0.63
CA VAL A 21 -6.56 0.07 -0.67
C VAL A 21 -7.72 0.25 -1.63
N TYR A 22 -8.91 -0.07 -1.17
CA TYR A 22 -10.08 0.07 -2.03
C TYR A 22 -10.43 1.53 -2.29
N LYS A 23 -10.23 2.37 -1.28
CA LYS A 23 -10.47 3.78 -1.46
C LYS A 23 -9.52 4.35 -2.51
N PHE A 24 -8.26 3.94 -2.47
CA PHE A 24 -7.28 4.37 -3.43
C PHE A 24 -7.68 3.96 -4.85
N LEU A 25 -8.07 2.70 -5.00
CA LEU A 25 -8.46 2.20 -6.31
C LEU A 25 -9.66 2.95 -6.84
N HIS A 26 -10.61 3.24 -5.97
CA HIS A 26 -11.81 3.96 -6.37
C HIS A 26 -11.49 5.40 -6.77
N GLU A 27 -10.69 6.07 -5.98
CA GLU A 27 -10.34 7.46 -6.24
C GLU A 27 -9.55 7.62 -7.52
N LYS A 28 -8.70 6.65 -7.82
CA LYS A 28 -7.89 6.70 -9.01
C LYS A 28 -8.57 6.07 -10.22
N ASN A 29 -9.77 5.56 -10.00
CA ASN A 29 -10.52 4.94 -11.08
C ASN A 29 -9.80 3.74 -11.66
N LEU A 30 -9.21 2.93 -10.80
CA LEU A 30 -8.46 1.76 -11.22
C LEU A 30 -9.25 0.50 -10.92
N PRO A 31 -9.38 -0.41 -11.88
CA PRO A 31 -10.11 -1.65 -11.61
C PRO A 31 -9.33 -2.55 -10.65
N ALA A 32 -10.01 -2.98 -9.60
CA ALA A 32 -9.37 -3.81 -8.60
C ALA A 32 -8.86 -5.12 -9.19
N SER A 33 -9.56 -5.64 -10.19
CA SER A 33 -9.14 -6.90 -10.78
C SER A 33 -7.76 -6.82 -11.40
N GLU A 34 -7.33 -5.62 -11.79
CA GLU A 34 -6.02 -5.46 -12.40
C GLU A 34 -4.99 -4.82 -11.50
N TYR A 35 -5.43 -3.95 -10.62
CA TYR A 35 -4.49 -3.15 -9.86
C TYR A 35 -4.37 -3.52 -8.40
N TYR A 36 -5.28 -4.33 -7.87
CA TYR A 36 -5.21 -4.68 -6.47
C TYR A 36 -3.87 -5.31 -6.11
N ASP A 37 -3.43 -6.27 -6.89
CA ASP A 37 -2.16 -6.95 -6.61
C ASP A 37 -0.96 -6.02 -6.70
N ILE A 38 -1.09 -4.97 -7.48
CA ILE A 38 0.00 -4.01 -7.61
C ILE A 38 0.03 -3.07 -6.42
N VAL A 39 -1.11 -2.47 -6.10
CA VAL A 39 -1.11 -1.46 -5.05
C VAL A 39 -1.02 -2.05 -3.66
N ILE A 40 -1.49 -3.29 -3.46
CA ILE A 40 -1.41 -3.90 -2.15
C ILE A 40 0.04 -4.04 -1.69
N PHE A 41 0.93 -4.24 -2.63
CA PHE A 41 2.33 -4.36 -2.34
C PHE A 41 2.87 -3.08 -1.70
N GLY A 42 2.51 -1.93 -2.29
CA GLY A 42 2.90 -0.65 -1.72
C GLY A 42 2.25 -0.41 -0.37
N TYR A 43 1.00 -0.82 -0.23
CA TYR A 43 0.28 -0.68 1.02
C TYR A 43 0.96 -1.46 2.14
N LEU A 44 1.32 -2.71 1.89
CA LEU A 44 1.96 -3.53 2.91
C LEU A 44 3.34 -3.01 3.27
N ARG A 45 4.06 -2.50 2.30
CA ARG A 45 5.33 -1.90 2.57
C ARG A 45 5.16 -0.66 3.44
N ALA A 46 4.12 0.12 3.17
CA ALA A 46 3.85 1.30 3.97
C ALA A 46 3.52 0.93 5.41
N VAL A 47 2.78 -0.15 5.61
CA VAL A 47 2.47 -0.61 6.96
C VAL A 47 3.76 -0.92 7.70
N GLN A 48 4.63 -1.67 7.05
CA GLN A 48 5.87 -2.08 7.66
C GLN A 48 6.74 -0.88 8.02
N ARG A 49 6.87 0.05 7.10
CA ARG A 49 7.72 1.21 7.34
C ARG A 49 7.13 2.17 8.34
N TYR A 50 5.84 2.39 8.28
CA TYR A 50 5.20 3.35 9.17
C TYR A 50 5.38 2.96 10.63
N LEU A 51 5.31 1.67 10.90
CA LEU A 51 5.40 1.19 12.26
C LEU A 51 6.85 1.04 12.75
N THR A 52 7.82 1.11 11.85
CA THR A 52 9.20 0.92 12.24
C THR A 52 10.09 2.15 12.04
N ASP A 53 9.64 3.11 11.26
CA ASP A 53 10.47 4.28 10.95
C ASP A 53 9.96 5.48 11.72
N PRO A 54 10.70 5.96 12.73
CA PRO A 54 10.24 7.09 13.53
C PRO A 54 10.12 8.39 12.72
N ASN A 55 10.79 8.48 11.61
CA ASN A 55 10.68 9.68 10.78
C ASN A 55 9.30 9.84 10.17
N LEU A 56 8.55 8.77 10.10
CA LEU A 56 7.20 8.82 9.54
C LEU A 56 6.13 9.12 10.57
N ALA A 57 6.52 9.18 11.85
CA ALA A 57 5.54 9.36 12.91
C ALA A 57 4.81 10.70 12.81
N GLY A 58 5.40 11.67 12.15
CA GLY A 58 4.77 12.98 12.00
C GLY A 58 3.72 13.04 10.91
N TYR A 59 3.59 11.98 10.13
CA TYR A 59 2.61 11.94 9.05
C TYR A 59 1.50 10.97 9.39
N SER A 60 0.33 11.17 8.80
CA SER A 60 -0.73 10.19 9.00
C SER A 60 -0.42 8.95 8.17
N PHE A 61 -0.88 7.81 8.65
CA PHE A 61 -0.66 6.59 7.89
C PHE A 61 -1.30 6.67 6.51
N ALA A 62 -2.47 7.30 6.44
CA ALA A 62 -3.15 7.42 5.14
C ALA A 62 -2.26 8.11 4.11
N THR A 63 -1.56 9.16 4.53
CA THR A 63 -0.65 9.87 3.63
C THR A 63 0.49 8.98 3.17
N VAL A 64 1.08 8.26 4.12
CA VAL A 64 2.22 7.40 3.80
C VAL A 64 1.78 6.27 2.87
N ALA A 65 0.65 5.65 3.19
CA ALA A 65 0.15 4.55 2.38
C ALA A 65 -0.24 5.01 0.98
N TRP A 66 -0.88 6.17 0.89
CA TRP A 66 -1.31 6.69 -0.40
C TRP A 66 -0.12 6.90 -1.32
N ARG A 67 0.94 7.50 -0.79
CA ARG A 67 2.14 7.74 -1.59
C ARG A 67 2.80 6.46 -2.02
N ALA A 68 2.81 5.47 -1.13
CA ALA A 68 3.41 4.19 -1.47
C ALA A 68 2.61 3.47 -2.56
N MET A 69 1.29 3.55 -2.48
CA MET A 69 0.45 2.94 -3.49
C MET A 69 0.58 3.67 -4.83
N GLU A 70 0.70 4.98 -4.78
CA GLU A 70 0.91 5.74 -6.02
C GLU A 70 2.22 5.35 -6.69
N GLY A 71 3.25 5.13 -5.88
CA GLY A 71 4.53 4.72 -6.42
C GLY A 71 4.47 3.38 -7.12
N GLU A 72 3.70 2.45 -6.56
CA GLU A 72 3.56 1.13 -7.18
C GLU A 72 2.73 1.20 -8.45
N GLU A 73 1.66 1.97 -8.41
CA GLU A 73 0.78 2.09 -9.54
C GLU A 73 1.49 2.73 -10.73
N ALA A 74 2.36 3.68 -10.45
CA ALA A 74 3.08 4.39 -11.50
C ALA A 74 4.39 3.73 -11.90
N ASN A 75 4.73 2.61 -11.32
CA ASN A 75 6.00 1.95 -11.57
C ASN A 75 6.09 1.52 -13.03
N PRO A 76 7.02 2.06 -13.81
CA PRO A 76 7.07 1.73 -15.24
C PRO A 76 7.33 0.27 -15.55
N ARG A 77 7.99 -0.41 -14.67
CA ARG A 77 8.26 -1.80 -14.91
C ARG A 77 7.01 -2.65 -14.92
N ARG A 78 5.98 -2.20 -14.21
CA ARG A 78 4.77 -2.96 -14.17
C ARG A 78 3.94 -2.74 -15.41
N THR A 79 4.00 -1.57 -15.96
CA THR A 79 3.21 -1.27 -17.12
C THR A 79 3.73 -1.99 -18.35
N ASP A 80 4.96 -2.43 -18.29
CA ASP A 80 5.50 -3.12 -19.41
C ASP A 80 4.91 -4.49 -19.61
N LYS A 81 4.22 -4.96 -18.66
CA LYS A 81 3.71 -6.25 -18.73
C LYS A 81 2.56 -6.39 -19.62
N ARG A 82 2.06 -5.37 -20.09
CA ARG A 82 0.90 -5.48 -20.88
C ARG A 82 1.22 -5.75 -22.26
#